data_bb472be8b9aa4f10f9381f2bea4ea9a0
#
_entry.id   bb472be8b9aa4f10f9381f2bea4ea9a0
#
_cell.length_a   1.000
_cell.length_b   1.000
_cell.length_c   1.000
_cell.angle_alpha   90.00
_cell.angle_beta   90.00
_cell.angle_gamma   90.00
#
_symmetry.space_group_name_H-M   'P 1'
#
loop_
_entity.id
_entity.type
_entity.pdbx_description
1 polymer ?
#
loop_
_entity_poly.entity_id
_entity_poly.type
_entity_poly.pdbx_seq_one_letter_code
_entity_poly.pdbx_strand_id
1 'polypeptide(L)'
;VGKEKVIAKYLNNNYYGSRSYGVLTASQQYFGKTLDKLTLGEAALLAAIPQAPSTYDLRQNAVVGEDGVIRVPLDSAVAKRRNVVLDLLKSARESGIPQETATITDAEIEAARTEEIILIPSPLIEMSAPHFVNRVHDFLVGILCTDTESCQQQLDTGGYKVISSLDWGMQQAAEKWVLAVRSTQIKE
;
A
#
# COMPACT_ATOMS: atom_id res chain seq x y z
N VAL A 1 -11.21 24.78 -10.85
CA VAL A 1 -10.53 23.90 -9.87
C VAL A 1 -9.03 24.14 -10.06
N GLY A 2 -8.32 24.61 -9.00
CA GLY A 2 -6.87 24.86 -9.08
C GLY A 2 -6.07 23.56 -9.29
N LYS A 3 -4.90 23.65 -9.93
CA LYS A 3 -4.00 22.52 -10.23
C LYS A 3 -3.68 21.69 -8.97
N GLU A 4 -3.46 22.34 -7.83
CA GLU A 4 -3.19 21.69 -6.55
C GLU A 4 -4.31 20.74 -6.10
N LYS A 5 -5.57 21.16 -6.26
CA LYS A 5 -6.72 20.31 -5.92
C LYS A 5 -6.83 19.10 -6.85
N VAL A 6 -6.46 19.24 -8.11
CA VAL A 6 -6.44 18.12 -9.07
C VAL A 6 -5.36 17.13 -8.68
N ILE A 7 -4.15 17.59 -8.38
CA ILE A 7 -3.03 16.75 -7.96
C ILE A 7 -3.37 16.05 -6.62
N ALA A 8 -3.87 16.79 -5.64
CA ALA A 8 -4.26 16.21 -4.36
C ALA A 8 -5.33 15.12 -4.52
N LYS A 9 -6.35 15.37 -5.36
CA LYS A 9 -7.38 14.36 -5.64
C LYS A 9 -6.80 13.13 -6.35
N TYR A 10 -5.90 13.33 -7.32
CA TYR A 10 -5.20 12.25 -8.00
C TYR A 10 -4.41 11.40 -7.01
N LEU A 11 -3.55 12.00 -6.21
CA LEU A 11 -2.71 11.29 -5.24
C LEU A 11 -3.52 10.56 -4.17
N ASN A 12 -4.65 11.12 -3.74
CA ASN A 12 -5.48 10.52 -2.69
C ASN A 12 -6.41 9.40 -3.18
N ASN A 13 -6.71 9.35 -4.49
CA ASN A 13 -7.66 8.37 -5.03
C ASN A 13 -6.99 7.22 -5.77
N ASN A 14 -5.70 7.34 -6.11
CA ASN A 14 -5.01 6.26 -6.82
C ASN A 14 -4.78 5.05 -5.92
N TYR A 15 -4.76 3.89 -6.56
CA TYR A 15 -4.37 2.64 -5.95
C TYR A 15 -2.85 2.45 -6.02
N TYR A 16 -2.23 2.12 -4.90
CA TYR A 16 -0.78 1.96 -4.75
C TYR A 16 -0.35 0.52 -4.44
N GLY A 17 -1.18 -0.46 -4.73
CA GLY A 17 -0.89 -1.85 -4.39
C GLY A 17 -1.19 -2.17 -2.92
N SER A 18 -1.10 -3.45 -2.55
CA SER A 18 -1.25 -3.93 -1.17
C SER A 18 -2.44 -3.34 -0.41
N ARG A 19 -3.58 -3.16 -1.08
CA ARG A 19 -4.82 -2.54 -0.56
C ARG A 19 -4.67 -1.09 -0.12
N SER A 20 -3.67 -0.37 -0.63
CA SER A 20 -3.42 1.03 -0.29
C SER A 20 -4.06 1.96 -1.32
N TYR A 21 -5.11 2.66 -0.93
CA TYR A 21 -5.67 3.78 -1.67
C TYR A 21 -5.21 5.10 -1.06
N GLY A 22 -4.67 5.97 -1.90
CA GLY A 22 -4.07 7.24 -1.50
C GLY A 22 -2.62 7.13 -1.06
N VAL A 23 -1.85 8.14 -1.47
CA VAL A 23 -0.38 8.19 -1.27
C VAL A 23 0.02 8.20 0.20
N LEU A 24 -0.76 8.83 1.09
CA LEU A 24 -0.47 8.86 2.52
C LEU A 24 -0.62 7.45 3.13
N THR A 25 -1.70 6.75 2.79
CA THR A 25 -1.92 5.36 3.23
C THR A 25 -0.79 4.45 2.75
N ALA A 26 -0.38 4.60 1.49
CA ALA A 26 0.72 3.83 0.92
C ALA A 26 2.05 4.11 1.64
N SER A 27 2.37 5.38 1.89
CA SER A 27 3.56 5.79 2.64
C SER A 27 3.60 5.16 4.03
N GLN A 28 2.49 5.19 4.75
CA GLN A 28 2.38 4.60 6.08
C GLN A 28 2.47 3.06 6.05
N GLN A 29 1.83 2.42 5.07
CA GLN A 29 1.83 0.96 4.96
C GLN A 29 3.17 0.38 4.50
N TYR A 30 3.86 1.05 3.60
CA TYR A 30 5.13 0.56 3.09
C TYR A 30 6.32 0.97 3.96
N PHE A 31 6.35 2.22 4.40
CA PHE A 31 7.52 2.81 5.05
C PHE A 31 7.28 3.21 6.51
N GLY A 32 6.03 3.24 6.99
CA GLY A 32 5.69 3.75 8.33
C GLY A 32 5.92 5.25 8.48
N LYS A 33 5.95 6.00 7.38
CA LYS A 33 6.32 7.42 7.33
C LYS A 33 5.15 8.29 6.90
N THR A 34 5.16 9.54 7.34
CA THR A 34 4.36 10.63 6.76
C THR A 34 5.03 11.14 5.49
N LEU A 35 4.29 11.81 4.61
CA LEU A 35 4.78 12.22 3.28
C LEU A 35 5.99 13.16 3.35
N ASP A 36 6.07 14.00 4.38
CA ASP A 36 7.17 14.93 4.64
C ASP A 36 8.49 14.25 5.07
N LYS A 37 8.42 12.97 5.43
CA LYS A 37 9.57 12.16 5.88
C LYS A 37 10.05 11.16 4.83
N LEU A 38 9.40 11.13 3.67
CA LEU A 38 9.84 10.28 2.58
C LEU A 38 11.17 10.76 2.02
N THR A 39 12.05 9.81 1.69
CA THR A 39 13.22 10.08 0.88
C THR A 39 12.82 10.30 -0.58
N LEU A 40 13.72 10.85 -1.39
CA LEU A 40 13.48 11.01 -2.82
C LEU A 40 13.27 9.65 -3.51
N GLY A 41 14.01 8.62 -3.11
CA GLY A 41 13.88 7.27 -3.64
C GLY A 41 12.55 6.63 -3.29
N GLU A 42 12.07 6.79 -2.05
CA GLU A 42 10.76 6.31 -1.61
C GLU A 42 9.61 7.04 -2.32
N ALA A 43 9.71 8.37 -2.45
CA ALA A 43 8.72 9.17 -3.16
C ALA A 43 8.65 8.79 -4.65
N ALA A 44 9.79 8.56 -5.30
CA ALA A 44 9.86 8.11 -6.68
C ALA A 44 9.28 6.70 -6.88
N LEU A 45 9.45 5.79 -5.90
CA LEU A 45 8.80 4.48 -5.91
C LEU A 45 7.27 4.61 -5.84
N LEU A 46 6.76 5.41 -4.91
CA LEU A 46 5.31 5.65 -4.83
C LEU A 46 4.78 6.27 -6.13
N ALA A 47 5.50 7.20 -6.74
CA ALA A 47 5.12 7.78 -8.03
C ALA A 47 5.14 6.77 -9.20
N ALA A 48 5.92 5.70 -9.08
CA ALA A 48 6.04 4.64 -10.09
C ALA A 48 4.82 3.69 -10.11
N ILE A 49 4.20 3.43 -8.95
CA ILE A 49 3.18 2.38 -8.76
C ILE A 49 1.90 2.61 -9.57
N PRO A 50 1.30 3.83 -9.63
CA PRO A 50 -0.02 4.01 -10.27
C PRO A 50 -0.09 3.63 -11.74
N GLN A 51 1.03 3.52 -12.44
CA GLN A 51 1.05 3.10 -13.84
C GLN A 51 0.62 1.63 -14.01
N ALA A 52 1.06 0.75 -13.11
CA ALA A 52 0.72 -0.68 -13.13
C ALA A 52 0.78 -1.23 -11.68
N PRO A 53 -0.22 -0.94 -10.85
CA PRO A 53 -0.16 -1.21 -9.41
C PRO A 53 0.10 -2.68 -9.05
N SER A 54 -0.44 -3.62 -9.83
CA SER A 54 -0.18 -5.04 -9.59
C SER A 54 1.25 -5.46 -9.92
N THR A 55 1.88 -4.85 -10.93
CA THR A 55 3.26 -5.16 -11.33
C THR A 55 4.27 -4.48 -10.42
N TYR A 56 3.96 -3.24 -9.98
CA TYR A 56 4.87 -2.40 -9.21
C TYR A 56 4.56 -2.37 -7.71
N ASP A 57 3.68 -3.26 -7.23
CA ASP A 57 3.44 -3.43 -5.79
C ASP A 57 4.76 -3.70 -5.05
N LEU A 58 5.09 -2.86 -4.06
CA LEU A 58 6.38 -2.96 -3.38
C LEU A 58 6.53 -4.28 -2.63
N ARG A 59 5.47 -4.82 -2.05
CA ARG A 59 5.54 -6.09 -1.32
C ARG A 59 5.73 -7.29 -2.24
N GLN A 60 5.16 -7.25 -3.44
CA GLN A 60 5.37 -8.31 -4.44
C GLN A 60 6.78 -8.25 -5.06
N ASN A 61 7.38 -7.07 -5.08
CA ASN A 61 8.75 -6.87 -5.57
C ASN A 61 9.82 -6.97 -4.46
N ALA A 62 9.42 -7.10 -3.20
CA ALA A 62 10.34 -7.17 -2.07
C ALA A 62 10.82 -8.60 -1.80
N VAL A 63 11.99 -8.70 -1.19
CA VAL A 63 12.56 -9.93 -0.66
C VAL A 63 12.85 -9.78 0.83
N VAL A 64 12.74 -10.86 1.58
CA VAL A 64 13.12 -10.91 2.99
C VAL A 64 14.56 -11.40 3.06
N GLY A 65 15.44 -10.60 3.62
CA GLY A 65 16.83 -10.98 3.86
C GLY A 65 16.97 -12.01 5.00
N GLU A 66 18.15 -12.61 5.14
CA GLU A 66 18.46 -13.53 6.24
C GLU A 66 18.35 -12.85 7.63
N ASP A 67 18.51 -11.54 7.66
CA ASP A 67 18.32 -10.68 8.83
C ASP A 67 16.85 -10.36 9.16
N GLY A 68 15.91 -10.89 8.38
CA GLY A 68 14.48 -10.64 8.52
C GLY A 68 14.01 -9.27 8.00
N VAL A 69 14.92 -8.47 7.42
CA VAL A 69 14.57 -7.15 6.85
C VAL A 69 13.99 -7.31 5.45
N ILE A 70 12.89 -6.62 5.20
CA ILE A 70 12.18 -6.64 3.91
C ILE A 70 12.76 -5.54 3.03
N ARG A 71 13.36 -5.90 1.91
CA ARG A 71 14.01 -4.97 0.99
C ARG A 71 13.43 -5.06 -0.40
N VAL A 72 13.41 -3.92 -1.09
CA VAL A 72 13.10 -3.87 -2.53
C VAL A 72 14.42 -3.95 -3.31
N PRO A 73 14.69 -5.05 -4.04
CA PRO A 73 15.92 -5.20 -4.82
C PRO A 73 16.04 -4.11 -5.89
N LEU A 74 17.26 -3.64 -6.12
CA LEU A 74 17.56 -2.60 -7.13
C LEU A 74 17.28 -3.05 -8.56
N ASP A 75 17.28 -4.34 -8.82
CA ASP A 75 16.98 -4.95 -10.11
C ASP A 75 15.52 -5.33 -10.30
N SER A 76 14.68 -5.09 -9.29
CA SER A 76 13.23 -5.34 -9.34
C SER A 76 12.54 -4.47 -10.40
N ALA A 77 11.36 -4.90 -10.85
CA ALA A 77 10.57 -4.16 -11.83
C ALA A 77 10.21 -2.74 -11.34
N VAL A 78 9.84 -2.61 -10.06
CA VAL A 78 9.49 -1.31 -9.48
C VAL A 78 10.71 -0.40 -9.29
N ALA A 79 11.89 -0.94 -8.95
CA ALA A 79 13.12 -0.17 -8.85
C ALA A 79 13.58 0.35 -10.22
N LYS A 80 13.45 -0.46 -11.28
CA LYS A 80 13.68 -0.01 -12.66
C LYS A 80 12.71 1.11 -13.03
N ARG A 81 11.44 0.98 -12.66
CA ARG A 81 10.45 2.04 -12.91
C ARG A 81 10.74 3.30 -12.11
N ARG A 82 11.19 3.20 -10.84
CA ARG A 82 11.70 4.32 -10.05
C ARG A 82 12.75 5.12 -10.82
N ASN A 83 13.72 4.42 -11.42
CA ASN A 83 14.78 5.07 -12.15
C ASN A 83 14.26 5.86 -13.35
N VAL A 84 13.24 5.35 -14.06
CA VAL A 84 12.56 6.11 -15.13
C VAL A 84 11.87 7.37 -14.57
N VAL A 85 11.23 7.28 -13.39
CA VAL A 85 10.64 8.46 -12.73
C VAL A 85 11.69 9.49 -12.37
N LEU A 86 12.85 9.06 -11.87
CA LEU A 86 13.98 9.94 -11.54
C LEU A 86 14.59 10.59 -12.80
N ASP A 87 14.64 9.88 -13.94
CA ASP A 87 15.05 10.46 -15.23
C ASP A 87 14.08 11.55 -15.71
N LEU A 88 12.78 11.28 -15.58
CA LEU A 88 11.76 12.27 -15.91
C LEU A 88 11.83 13.51 -14.99
N LEU A 89 12.10 13.29 -13.70
CA LEU A 89 12.31 14.38 -12.73
C LEU A 89 13.51 15.24 -13.13
N LYS A 90 14.64 14.62 -13.51
CA LYS A 90 15.83 15.31 -13.98
C LYS A 90 15.53 16.14 -15.23
N SER A 91 14.88 15.56 -16.23
CA SER A 91 14.50 16.24 -17.46
C SER A 91 13.52 17.38 -17.21
N ALA A 92 12.55 17.22 -16.32
CA ALA A 92 11.61 18.26 -15.92
C ALA A 92 12.32 19.44 -15.25
N ARG A 93 13.27 19.17 -14.36
CA ARG A 93 14.11 20.18 -13.71
C ARG A 93 14.93 20.96 -14.73
N GLU A 94 15.58 20.28 -15.66
CA GLU A 94 16.38 20.92 -16.73
C GLU A 94 15.51 21.81 -17.63
N SER A 95 14.23 21.44 -17.78
CA SER A 95 13.24 22.23 -18.50
C SER A 95 12.62 23.37 -17.66
N GLY A 96 12.97 23.48 -16.36
CA GLY A 96 12.45 24.49 -15.44
C GLY A 96 10.97 24.31 -15.06
N ILE A 97 10.44 23.09 -15.14
CA ILE A 97 9.04 22.77 -14.85
C ILE A 97 8.97 21.53 -13.95
N PRO A 98 8.34 21.58 -12.77
CA PRO A 98 7.92 22.78 -12.01
C PRO A 98 9.09 23.42 -11.24
N GLN A 99 8.94 24.67 -10.81
CA GLN A 99 9.98 25.39 -10.06
C GLN A 99 10.42 24.69 -8.77
N GLU A 100 9.53 23.95 -8.13
CA GLU A 100 9.79 23.22 -6.89
C GLU A 100 10.86 22.13 -7.06
N THR A 101 11.07 21.61 -8.29
CA THR A 101 12.10 20.60 -8.57
C THR A 101 13.50 21.21 -8.74
N ALA A 102 13.59 22.53 -8.88
CA ALA A 102 14.87 23.22 -9.13
C ALA A 102 15.90 23.06 -7.98
N THR A 103 15.43 22.77 -6.77
CA THR A 103 16.29 22.55 -5.60
C THR A 103 16.90 21.15 -5.53
N ILE A 104 16.38 20.18 -6.29
CA ILE A 104 16.86 18.79 -6.29
C ILE A 104 18.13 18.70 -7.15
N THR A 105 19.21 18.24 -6.58
CA THR A 105 20.50 18.11 -7.25
C THR A 105 20.66 16.78 -7.98
N ASP A 106 21.61 16.71 -8.94
CA ASP A 106 21.96 15.45 -9.60
C ASP A 106 22.48 14.43 -8.60
N ALA A 107 23.22 14.86 -7.59
CA ALA A 107 23.72 13.98 -6.54
C ALA A 107 22.60 13.32 -5.74
N GLU A 108 21.53 14.05 -5.42
CA GLU A 108 20.35 13.50 -4.73
C GLU A 108 19.60 12.51 -5.62
N ILE A 109 19.48 12.78 -6.92
CA ILE A 109 18.87 11.86 -7.88
C ILE A 109 19.66 10.55 -7.97
N GLU A 110 20.99 10.64 -8.10
CA GLU A 110 21.85 9.44 -8.16
C GLU A 110 21.86 8.68 -6.83
N ALA A 111 21.87 9.37 -5.69
CA ALA A 111 21.70 8.73 -4.38
C ALA A 111 20.37 7.99 -4.29
N ALA A 112 19.27 8.58 -4.77
CA ALA A 112 17.94 7.96 -4.78
C ALA A 112 17.86 6.71 -5.68
N ARG A 113 18.70 6.58 -6.72
CA ARG A 113 18.77 5.39 -7.58
C ARG A 113 19.38 4.19 -6.87
N THR A 114 20.35 4.43 -6.01
CA THR A 114 21.12 3.40 -5.30
C THR A 114 20.65 3.21 -3.88
N GLU A 115 19.67 4.00 -3.43
CA GLU A 115 19.11 3.92 -2.10
C GLU A 115 18.49 2.54 -1.84
N GLU A 116 18.90 1.92 -0.74
CA GLU A 116 18.30 0.71 -0.23
C GLU A 116 16.92 1.03 0.37
N ILE A 117 15.90 0.46 -0.21
CA ILE A 117 14.52 0.68 0.22
C ILE A 117 14.08 -0.45 1.14
N ILE A 118 13.83 -0.10 2.38
CA ILE A 118 13.38 -1.01 3.43
C ILE A 118 11.88 -0.80 3.66
N LEU A 119 11.13 -1.90 3.59
CA LEU A 119 9.71 -1.89 3.92
C LEU A 119 9.52 -2.29 5.38
N ILE A 120 8.59 -1.62 6.05
CA ILE A 120 8.12 -2.12 7.34
C ILE A 120 7.39 -3.45 7.13
N PRO A 121 7.43 -4.38 8.10
CA PRO A 121 6.57 -5.55 8.07
C PRO A 121 5.14 -5.10 7.75
N SER A 122 4.44 -5.87 6.91
CA SER A 122 3.01 -5.59 6.72
C SER A 122 2.41 -5.48 8.11
N PRO A 123 1.73 -4.37 8.46
CA PRO A 123 0.89 -4.47 9.62
C PRO A 123 0.04 -5.72 9.33
N LEU A 124 0.27 -6.77 10.12
CA LEU A 124 -0.72 -7.82 10.23
C LEU A 124 -1.95 -7.03 10.67
N ILE A 125 -2.80 -6.68 9.72
CA ILE A 125 -4.20 -6.49 10.04
C ILE A 125 -4.54 -7.90 10.47
N GLU A 126 -4.33 -8.19 11.76
CA GLU A 126 -4.95 -9.34 12.39
C GLU A 126 -6.42 -9.10 12.14
N MET A 127 -6.89 -9.65 11.04
CA MET A 127 -8.30 -9.61 10.72
C MET A 127 -8.94 -10.52 11.75
N SER A 128 -9.31 -9.93 12.86
CA SER A 128 -10.02 -10.62 13.92
C SER A 128 -11.28 -11.21 13.30
N ALA A 129 -11.52 -12.51 13.49
CA ALA A 129 -12.64 -13.23 12.90
C ALA A 129 -12.75 -13.10 11.36
N PRO A 130 -11.75 -13.52 10.56
CA PRO A 130 -11.69 -13.27 9.12
C PRO A 130 -12.90 -13.82 8.36
N HIS A 131 -13.42 -14.98 8.76
CA HIS A 131 -14.61 -15.59 8.15
C HIS A 131 -15.85 -14.72 8.35
N PHE A 132 -16.01 -14.12 9.55
CA PHE A 132 -17.12 -13.21 9.84
C PHE A 132 -16.99 -11.91 9.04
N VAL A 133 -15.80 -11.32 9.00
CA VAL A 133 -15.54 -10.08 8.24
C VAL A 133 -15.83 -10.27 6.75
N ASN A 134 -15.36 -11.36 6.15
CA ASN A 134 -15.64 -11.66 4.75
C ASN A 134 -17.14 -11.84 4.51
N ARG A 135 -17.86 -12.53 5.40
CA ARG A 135 -19.30 -12.70 5.28
C ARG A 135 -20.05 -11.38 5.38
N VAL A 136 -19.64 -10.48 6.28
CA VAL A 136 -20.21 -9.13 6.38
C VAL A 136 -19.94 -8.31 5.12
N HIS A 137 -18.72 -8.39 4.59
CA HIS A 137 -18.36 -7.75 3.32
C HIS A 137 -19.24 -8.23 2.17
N ASP A 138 -19.37 -9.56 1.98
CA ASP A 138 -20.22 -10.14 0.93
C ASP A 138 -21.70 -9.75 1.08
N PHE A 139 -22.19 -9.71 2.32
CA PHE A 139 -23.54 -9.24 2.62
C PHE A 139 -23.71 -7.76 2.24
N LEU A 140 -22.76 -6.90 2.57
CA LEU A 140 -22.79 -5.48 2.21
C LEU A 140 -22.74 -5.27 0.70
N VAL A 141 -21.89 -6.02 -0.01
CA VAL A 141 -21.88 -6.02 -1.47
C VAL A 141 -23.25 -6.39 -2.02
N GLY A 142 -23.89 -7.44 -1.47
CA GLY A 142 -25.22 -7.89 -1.93
C GLY A 142 -26.36 -6.90 -1.72
N ILE A 143 -26.31 -6.08 -0.67
CA ILE A 143 -27.41 -5.13 -0.36
C ILE A 143 -27.15 -3.70 -0.86
N LEU A 144 -25.89 -3.29 -0.98
CA LEU A 144 -25.54 -1.92 -1.38
C LEU A 144 -25.24 -1.80 -2.87
N CYS A 145 -24.89 -2.91 -3.51
CA CYS A 145 -24.38 -2.90 -4.88
C CYS A 145 -25.44 -3.37 -5.88
N THR A 146 -25.93 -2.44 -6.68
CA THR A 146 -26.72 -2.73 -7.88
C THR A 146 -25.83 -2.97 -9.11
N ASP A 147 -24.56 -2.53 -9.06
CA ASP A 147 -23.53 -2.70 -10.10
C ASP A 147 -22.20 -3.08 -9.42
N THR A 148 -21.68 -4.27 -9.76
CA THR A 148 -20.70 -4.97 -8.94
C THR A 148 -19.30 -4.35 -8.95
N GLU A 149 -18.83 -3.76 -10.05
CA GLU A 149 -17.43 -3.28 -10.13
C GLU A 149 -17.21 -1.91 -9.45
N SER A 150 -18.13 -0.95 -9.64
CA SER A 150 -17.98 0.38 -9.03
C SER A 150 -18.27 0.40 -7.52
N CYS A 151 -19.11 -0.52 -7.05
CA CYS A 151 -19.53 -0.58 -5.67
C CYS A 151 -18.49 -1.25 -4.76
N GLN A 152 -17.81 -2.27 -5.21
CA GLN A 152 -16.73 -2.90 -4.47
C GLN A 152 -15.61 -1.89 -4.19
N GLN A 153 -15.27 -1.07 -5.20
CA GLN A 153 -14.34 0.04 -5.04
C GLN A 153 -14.84 1.10 -4.05
N GLN A 154 -16.14 1.41 -4.06
CA GLN A 154 -16.72 2.35 -3.10
C GLN A 154 -16.70 1.81 -1.67
N LEU A 155 -16.97 0.52 -1.45
CA LEU A 155 -16.85 -0.10 -0.13
C LEU A 155 -15.41 -0.07 0.39
N ASP A 156 -14.43 -0.37 -0.48
CA ASP A 156 -13.02 -0.41 -0.12
C ASP A 156 -12.42 0.97 0.15
N THR A 157 -12.95 2.02 -0.51
CA THR A 157 -12.41 3.39 -0.43
C THR A 157 -13.28 4.37 0.34
N GLY A 158 -14.53 4.01 0.63
CA GLY A 158 -15.55 4.92 1.16
C GLY A 158 -15.41 5.25 2.65
N GLY A 159 -14.47 4.62 3.36
CA GLY A 159 -14.23 4.88 4.79
C GLY A 159 -15.41 4.46 5.69
N TYR A 160 -16.22 3.50 5.28
CA TYR A 160 -17.36 3.04 6.04
C TYR A 160 -16.96 2.40 7.37
N LYS A 161 -17.66 2.79 8.42
CA LYS A 161 -17.59 2.13 9.72
C LYS A 161 -18.77 1.18 9.85
N VAL A 162 -18.50 -0.12 9.82
CA VAL A 162 -19.51 -1.16 9.98
C VAL A 162 -19.57 -1.60 11.44
N ILE A 163 -20.74 -1.48 12.06
CA ILE A 163 -20.99 -1.97 13.42
C ILE A 163 -21.81 -3.26 13.28
N SER A 164 -21.26 -4.34 13.80
CA SER A 164 -21.90 -5.67 13.75
C SER A 164 -22.34 -6.15 15.13
N SER A 165 -23.13 -7.21 15.16
CA SER A 165 -23.56 -7.90 16.39
C SER A 165 -22.59 -8.97 16.86
N LEU A 166 -21.34 -9.02 16.32
CA LEU A 166 -20.35 -9.99 16.75
C LEU A 166 -19.98 -9.77 18.21
N ASP A 167 -20.21 -10.79 19.05
CA ASP A 167 -19.68 -10.82 20.40
C ASP A 167 -18.22 -11.31 20.37
N TRP A 168 -17.31 -10.39 20.64
CA TRP A 168 -15.88 -10.68 20.57
C TRP A 168 -15.43 -11.71 21.61
N GLY A 169 -16.04 -11.73 22.79
CA GLY A 169 -15.75 -12.73 23.83
C GLY A 169 -16.14 -14.14 23.41
N MET A 170 -17.32 -14.29 22.81
CA MET A 170 -17.78 -15.57 22.26
C MET A 170 -16.89 -16.02 21.08
N GLN A 171 -16.50 -15.11 20.19
CA GLN A 171 -15.62 -15.41 19.07
C GLN A 171 -14.26 -15.95 19.56
N GLN A 172 -13.61 -15.28 20.51
CA GLN A 172 -12.34 -15.74 21.09
C GLN A 172 -12.46 -17.10 21.77
N ALA A 173 -13.56 -17.33 22.51
CA ALA A 173 -13.81 -18.63 23.12
C ALA A 173 -13.94 -19.74 22.07
N ALA A 174 -14.69 -19.50 20.99
CA ALA A 174 -14.86 -20.44 19.90
C ALA A 174 -13.53 -20.78 19.19
N GLU A 175 -12.73 -19.75 18.86
CA GLU A 175 -11.41 -19.92 18.24
C GLU A 175 -10.47 -20.76 19.13
N LYS A 176 -10.44 -20.48 20.43
CA LYS A 176 -9.66 -21.25 21.39
C LYS A 176 -10.03 -22.73 21.40
N TRP A 177 -11.33 -23.05 21.39
CA TRP A 177 -11.80 -24.43 21.36
C TRP A 177 -11.50 -25.14 20.04
N VAL A 178 -11.66 -24.46 18.90
CA VAL A 178 -11.31 -25.02 17.58
C VAL A 178 -9.82 -25.34 17.50
N LEU A 179 -8.95 -24.46 17.99
CA LEU A 179 -7.50 -24.71 18.05
C LEU A 179 -7.14 -25.86 18.96
N ALA A 180 -7.79 -25.97 20.13
CA ALA A 180 -7.57 -27.07 21.06
C ALA A 180 -7.97 -28.45 20.47
N VAL A 181 -9.11 -28.54 19.80
CA VAL A 181 -9.57 -29.78 19.13
C VAL A 181 -8.64 -30.13 17.97
N ARG A 182 -8.24 -29.15 17.14
CA ARG A 182 -7.31 -29.39 16.03
C ARG A 182 -5.95 -29.92 16.51
N SER A 183 -5.45 -29.44 17.64
CA SER A 183 -4.16 -29.86 18.19
C SER A 183 -4.19 -31.29 18.76
N THR A 184 -5.36 -31.82 19.13
CA THR A 184 -5.54 -33.18 19.58
C THR A 184 -5.70 -34.21 18.44
N GLN A 185 -6.30 -33.78 17.31
CA GLN A 185 -6.50 -34.65 16.13
C GLN A 185 -5.25 -34.85 15.27
N ILE A 186 -4.23 -34.02 15.41
CA ILE A 186 -2.96 -34.12 14.63
C ILE A 186 -1.98 -35.14 15.32
N LYS A 187 -2.31 -35.65 16.47
CA LYS A 187 -1.47 -36.61 17.25
C LYS A 187 -1.84 -38.08 17.06
N GLU A 188 -2.81 -38.39 16.24
CA GLU A 188 -3.14 -39.75 15.76
C GLU A 188 -2.66 -39.92 14.29
#